data_5f252614fd9a68678c1abd0c4a929b55
#
_entry.id   5f252614fd9a68678c1abd0c4a929b55
#
_cell.length_a   1.000
_cell.length_b   1.000
_cell.length_c   1.000
_cell.angle_alpha   90.00
_cell.angle_beta   90.00
_cell.angle_gamma   90.00
#
_symmetry.space_group_name_H-M   'P 1'
#
loop_
_entity.id
_entity.type
_entity.pdbx_description
1 polymer ?
#
loop_
_entity_poly.entity_id
_entity_poly.type
_entity_poly.pdbx_seq_one_letter_code
_entity_poly.pdbx_strand_id
1 'polypeptide(L)'
;MYPRSPRPTLALALMGASALASLFYWVWALRNETEHRRVVEELIDFMQIQDIRDEPVEVIPLGMQKRVELARALAAEPELLILDEPMAGMNQEEKEYIARFILDAREERNATILLIEHHMDVVTALCDHVVVLSYGEKIAEGEPAQTIADPRVVSAYLGQRAAARRVEAM
;
A
#
# COMPACT_ATOMS: atom_id res chain seq x y z
N MET A 1 57.12 -25.94 -25.33
CA MET A 1 55.81 -26.30 -25.88
C MET A 1 54.86 -25.17 -25.55
N TYR A 2 54.67 -24.21 -26.49
CA TYR A 2 53.84 -23.01 -26.27
C TYR A 2 52.34 -23.36 -26.47
N PRO A 3 51.43 -22.95 -25.61
CA PRO A 3 50.00 -23.14 -25.85
C PRO A 3 49.55 -22.28 -27.03
N ARG A 4 48.85 -22.90 -27.98
CA ARG A 4 48.25 -22.24 -29.15
C ARG A 4 47.26 -21.16 -28.68
N SER A 5 47.42 -19.93 -29.16
CA SER A 5 46.46 -18.82 -28.99
C SER A 5 45.08 -19.24 -29.49
N PRO A 6 43.96 -18.87 -28.77
CA PRO A 6 42.63 -19.19 -29.23
C PRO A 6 42.34 -18.55 -30.58
N ARG A 7 41.70 -19.32 -31.47
CA ARG A 7 41.39 -18.90 -32.84
C ARG A 7 40.50 -17.66 -32.84
N PRO A 8 40.82 -16.60 -33.57
CA PRO A 8 40.08 -15.32 -33.55
C PRO A 8 38.61 -15.46 -33.97
N THR A 9 38.25 -16.51 -34.71
CA THR A 9 36.86 -16.82 -35.08
C THR A 9 35.96 -17.20 -33.90
N LEU A 10 36.51 -17.84 -32.86
CA LEU A 10 35.73 -18.22 -31.67
C LEU A 10 35.46 -17.00 -30.77
N ALA A 11 36.44 -16.11 -30.67
CA ALA A 11 36.29 -14.86 -29.90
C ALA A 11 35.23 -13.91 -30.51
N LEU A 12 35.21 -13.81 -31.85
CA LEU A 12 34.19 -13.02 -32.56
C LEU A 12 32.78 -13.62 -32.44
N ALA A 13 32.64 -14.94 -32.46
CA ALA A 13 31.36 -15.61 -32.28
C ALA A 13 30.81 -15.42 -30.84
N LEU A 14 31.66 -15.46 -29.81
CA LEU A 14 31.30 -15.23 -28.45
C LEU A 14 30.95 -13.76 -28.19
N MET A 15 31.63 -12.81 -28.79
CA MET A 15 31.31 -11.38 -28.72
C MET A 15 29.98 -11.07 -29.42
N GLY A 16 29.68 -11.69 -30.55
CA GLY A 16 28.40 -11.54 -31.25
C GLY A 16 27.23 -12.11 -30.44
N ALA A 17 27.37 -13.27 -29.81
CA ALA A 17 26.36 -13.88 -28.97
C ALA A 17 26.10 -13.06 -27.72
N SER A 18 27.13 -12.47 -27.10
CA SER A 18 26.96 -11.58 -25.94
C SER A 18 26.31 -10.25 -26.33
N ALA A 19 26.60 -9.69 -27.49
CA ALA A 19 25.97 -8.46 -27.98
C ALA A 19 24.48 -8.66 -28.29
N LEU A 20 24.10 -9.77 -28.91
CA LEU A 20 22.69 -10.12 -29.14
C LEU A 20 21.94 -10.37 -27.81
N ALA A 21 22.54 -11.12 -26.89
CA ALA A 21 21.96 -11.35 -25.56
C ALA A 21 21.80 -10.05 -24.80
N SER A 22 22.76 -9.14 -24.87
CA SER A 22 22.66 -7.80 -24.27
C SER A 22 21.56 -6.95 -24.92
N LEU A 23 21.41 -7.03 -26.24
CA LEU A 23 20.35 -6.33 -26.97
C LEU A 23 18.96 -6.87 -26.59
N PHE A 24 18.80 -8.21 -26.52
CA PHE A 24 17.55 -8.82 -26.07
C PHE A 24 17.23 -8.46 -24.61
N TYR A 25 18.21 -8.49 -23.73
CA TYR A 25 18.04 -8.06 -22.34
C TYR A 25 17.65 -6.57 -22.27
N TRP A 26 18.27 -5.71 -23.07
CA TRP A 26 17.98 -4.27 -23.10
C TRP A 26 16.56 -3.98 -23.65
N VAL A 27 16.13 -4.66 -24.70
CA VAL A 27 14.77 -4.56 -25.25
C VAL A 27 13.73 -5.08 -24.25
N TRP A 28 14.02 -6.17 -23.56
CA TRP A 28 13.14 -6.70 -22.51
C TRP A 28 13.07 -5.76 -21.30
N ALA A 29 14.19 -5.22 -20.86
CA ALA A 29 14.24 -4.24 -19.78
C ALA A 29 13.47 -2.96 -20.12
N LEU A 30 13.60 -2.43 -21.35
CA LEU A 30 12.84 -1.27 -21.81
C LEU A 30 11.33 -1.52 -21.87
N ARG A 31 10.90 -2.72 -22.25
CA ARG A 31 9.47 -3.06 -22.24
C ARG A 31 8.90 -3.11 -20.82
N ASN A 32 9.62 -3.71 -19.89
CA ASN A 32 9.23 -3.72 -18.49
C ASN A 32 9.22 -2.31 -17.90
N GLU A 33 10.23 -1.50 -18.21
CA GLU A 33 10.30 -0.09 -17.78
C GLU A 33 9.08 0.73 -18.25
N THR A 34 8.68 0.58 -19.52
CA THR A 34 7.50 1.28 -20.07
C THR A 34 6.20 0.81 -19.42
N GLU A 35 6.05 -0.47 -19.12
CA GLU A 35 4.87 -0.99 -18.44
C GLU A 35 4.80 -0.51 -16.99
N HIS A 36 5.92 -0.57 -16.27
CA HIS A 36 5.99 -0.04 -14.90
C HIS A 36 5.71 1.47 -14.85
N ARG A 37 6.21 2.25 -15.81
CA ARG A 37 5.90 3.67 -15.90
C ARG A 37 4.41 3.93 -16.10
N ARG A 38 3.74 3.15 -16.94
CA ARG A 38 2.31 3.27 -17.16
C ARG A 38 1.53 3.04 -15.85
N VAL A 39 1.84 1.97 -15.12
CA VAL A 39 1.22 1.68 -13.81
C VAL A 39 1.46 2.82 -12.81
N VAL A 40 2.67 3.37 -12.77
CA VAL A 40 3.00 4.50 -11.88
C VAL A 40 2.20 5.76 -12.25
N GLU A 41 2.09 6.11 -13.54
CA GLU A 41 1.30 7.28 -13.99
C GLU A 41 -0.19 7.10 -13.68
N GLU A 42 -0.75 5.91 -13.91
CA GLU A 42 -2.13 5.57 -13.54
C GLU A 42 -2.38 5.70 -12.03
N LEU A 43 -1.41 5.33 -11.18
CA LEU A 43 -1.51 5.46 -9.73
C LEU A 43 -1.35 6.91 -9.26
N ILE A 44 -0.48 7.70 -9.90
CA ILE A 44 -0.35 9.13 -9.63
C ILE A 44 -1.69 9.83 -9.90
N ASP A 45 -2.33 9.51 -11.03
CA ASP A 45 -3.64 10.06 -11.39
C ASP A 45 -4.74 9.57 -10.44
N PHE A 46 -4.79 8.28 -10.17
CA PHE A 46 -5.75 7.66 -9.25
C PHE A 46 -5.70 8.29 -7.84
N MET A 47 -4.49 8.50 -7.30
CA MET A 47 -4.28 9.08 -5.98
C MET A 47 -4.32 10.62 -5.96
N GLN A 48 -4.45 11.27 -7.11
CA GLN A 48 -4.45 12.73 -7.25
C GLN A 48 -3.20 13.37 -6.60
N ILE A 49 -2.00 12.86 -6.96
CA ILE A 49 -0.71 13.31 -6.42
C ILE A 49 0.22 13.89 -7.50
N GLN A 50 -0.33 14.34 -8.62
CA GLN A 50 0.44 14.90 -9.75
C GLN A 50 1.30 16.09 -9.32
N ASP A 51 0.74 16.96 -8.48
CA ASP A 51 1.38 18.22 -8.06
C ASP A 51 2.62 18.00 -7.19
N ILE A 52 2.75 16.83 -6.58
CA ILE A 52 3.88 16.51 -5.68
C ILE A 52 4.86 15.48 -6.27
N ARG A 53 4.71 15.12 -7.56
CA ARG A 53 5.46 14.01 -8.17
C ARG A 53 6.98 14.18 -8.16
N ASP A 54 7.47 15.42 -8.18
CA ASP A 54 8.90 15.77 -8.20
C ASP A 54 9.39 16.31 -6.85
N GLU A 55 8.50 16.33 -5.84
CA GLU A 55 8.83 16.84 -4.52
C GLU A 55 9.49 15.78 -3.64
N PRO A 56 10.50 16.14 -2.84
CA PRO A 56 11.07 15.25 -1.83
C PRO A 56 10.02 14.89 -0.76
N VAL A 57 10.00 13.63 -0.32
CA VAL A 57 9.02 13.13 0.67
C VAL A 57 9.00 13.96 1.97
N GLU A 58 10.15 14.50 2.35
CA GLU A 58 10.32 15.27 3.59
C GLU A 58 9.55 16.59 3.61
N VAL A 59 9.20 17.13 2.44
CA VAL A 59 8.51 18.44 2.34
C VAL A 59 7.02 18.33 2.06
N ILE A 60 6.52 17.16 1.72
CA ILE A 60 5.09 16.97 1.43
C ILE A 60 4.26 16.78 2.72
N PRO A 61 3.02 17.29 2.77
CA PRO A 61 2.12 17.12 3.92
C PRO A 61 1.83 15.64 4.22
N LEU A 62 1.55 15.33 5.50
CA LEU A 62 1.31 13.95 5.98
C LEU A 62 0.21 13.23 5.16
N GLY A 63 -0.92 13.89 4.89
CA GLY A 63 -1.99 13.33 4.08
C GLY A 63 -1.54 12.91 2.67
N MET A 64 -0.65 13.69 2.04
CA MET A 64 -0.07 13.34 0.75
C MET A 64 0.95 12.21 0.86
N GLN A 65 1.75 12.16 1.94
CA GLN A 65 2.64 11.03 2.20
C GLN A 65 1.86 9.72 2.29
N LYS A 66 0.71 9.71 2.98
CA LYS A 66 -0.18 8.54 3.09
C LYS A 66 -0.78 8.11 1.75
N ARG A 67 -1.11 9.06 0.87
CA ARG A 67 -1.52 8.73 -0.51
C ARG A 67 -0.38 8.06 -1.29
N VAL A 68 0.85 8.54 -1.14
CA VAL A 68 2.02 7.92 -1.77
C VAL A 68 2.29 6.53 -1.20
N GLU A 69 2.15 6.32 0.11
CA GLU A 69 2.27 4.99 0.74
C GLU A 69 1.25 4.00 0.16
N LEU A 70 -0.02 4.42 0.04
CA LEU A 70 -1.09 3.61 -0.54
C LEU A 70 -0.83 3.33 -2.03
N ALA A 71 -0.43 4.34 -2.81
CA ALA A 71 -0.05 4.18 -4.22
C ALA A 71 1.06 3.14 -4.40
N ARG A 72 2.10 3.19 -3.56
CA ARG A 72 3.20 2.22 -3.59
C ARG A 72 2.75 0.79 -3.29
N ALA A 73 1.84 0.62 -2.33
CA ALA A 73 1.27 -0.70 -2.02
C ALA A 73 0.42 -1.24 -3.19
N LEU A 74 -0.36 -0.38 -3.84
CA LEU A 74 -1.18 -0.73 -5.00
C LEU A 74 -0.37 -0.98 -6.29
N ALA A 75 0.84 -0.41 -6.40
CA ALA A 75 1.73 -0.63 -7.53
C ALA A 75 2.19 -2.10 -7.67
N ALA A 76 2.11 -2.87 -6.61
CA ALA A 76 2.36 -4.30 -6.62
C ALA A 76 1.17 -5.14 -7.12
N GLU A 77 0.04 -4.51 -7.48
CA GLU A 77 -1.21 -5.17 -7.88
C GLU A 77 -1.62 -6.30 -6.93
N PRO A 78 -1.71 -6.05 -5.61
CA PRO A 78 -1.90 -7.10 -4.62
C PRO A 78 -3.32 -7.66 -4.67
N GLU A 79 -3.47 -8.98 -4.52
CA GLU A 79 -4.77 -9.62 -4.25
C GLU A 79 -5.27 -9.32 -2.83
N LEU A 80 -4.35 -9.13 -1.88
CA LEU A 80 -4.62 -8.76 -0.48
C LEU A 80 -3.78 -7.55 -0.09
N LEU A 81 -4.45 -6.45 0.25
CA LEU A 81 -3.84 -5.23 0.76
C LEU A 81 -4.07 -5.13 2.28
N ILE A 82 -2.99 -5.07 3.05
CA ILE A 82 -3.05 -4.91 4.51
C ILE A 82 -2.70 -3.47 4.87
N LEU A 83 -3.62 -2.79 5.53
CA LEU A 83 -3.49 -1.39 5.96
C LEU A 83 -3.54 -1.33 7.49
N ASP A 84 -2.45 -0.89 8.10
CA ASP A 84 -2.33 -0.73 9.55
C ASP A 84 -2.40 0.76 9.92
N GLU A 85 -3.51 1.17 10.55
CA GLU A 85 -3.82 2.55 10.94
C GLU A 85 -3.52 3.59 9.83
N PRO A 86 -4.04 3.41 8.60
CA PRO A 86 -3.67 4.26 7.45
C PRO A 86 -4.06 5.72 7.65
N MET A 87 -4.98 6.00 8.57
CA MET A 87 -5.53 7.35 8.84
C MET A 87 -4.97 7.99 10.11
N ALA A 88 -3.94 7.40 10.73
CA ALA A 88 -3.33 7.95 11.94
C ALA A 88 -2.72 9.34 11.69
N GLY A 89 -2.99 10.28 12.62
CA GLY A 89 -2.44 11.64 12.56
C GLY A 89 -3.11 12.59 11.56
N MET A 90 -4.14 12.14 10.84
CA MET A 90 -4.86 12.93 9.85
C MET A 90 -6.03 13.72 10.46
N ASN A 91 -6.33 14.89 9.87
CA ASN A 91 -7.56 15.61 10.12
C ASN A 91 -8.76 14.90 9.43
N GLN A 92 -9.99 15.39 9.70
CA GLN A 92 -11.21 14.74 9.21
C GLN A 92 -11.30 14.71 7.67
N GLU A 93 -10.94 15.79 7.01
CA GLU A 93 -10.97 15.89 5.55
C GLU A 93 -9.98 14.91 4.90
N GLU A 94 -8.76 14.83 5.42
CA GLU A 94 -7.74 13.89 4.94
C GLU A 94 -8.18 12.43 5.11
N LYS A 95 -8.85 12.10 6.24
CA LYS A 95 -9.41 10.75 6.47
C LYS A 95 -10.47 10.39 5.44
N GLU A 96 -11.37 11.32 5.11
CA GLU A 96 -12.39 11.12 4.08
C GLU A 96 -11.79 10.84 2.70
N TYR A 97 -10.70 11.54 2.35
CA TYR A 97 -9.98 11.26 1.10
C TYR A 97 -9.34 9.86 1.09
N ILE A 98 -8.65 9.48 2.16
CA ILE A 98 -8.05 8.12 2.23
C ILE A 98 -9.12 7.04 2.25
N ALA A 99 -10.23 7.24 2.98
CA ALA A 99 -11.36 6.33 2.99
C ALA A 99 -11.90 6.08 1.58
N ARG A 100 -12.07 7.15 0.81
CA ARG A 100 -12.51 7.07 -0.58
C ARG A 100 -11.53 6.28 -1.45
N PHE A 101 -10.23 6.58 -1.39
CA PHE A 101 -9.22 5.85 -2.16
C PHE A 101 -9.15 4.37 -1.79
N ILE A 102 -9.40 3.99 -0.53
CA ILE A 102 -9.49 2.61 -0.09
C ILE A 102 -10.69 1.91 -0.75
N LEU A 103 -11.87 2.57 -0.79
CA LEU A 103 -13.06 2.03 -1.46
C LEU A 103 -12.85 1.90 -2.97
N ASP A 104 -12.32 2.94 -3.61
CA ASP A 104 -12.03 2.95 -5.04
C ASP A 104 -11.00 1.83 -5.39
N ALA A 105 -9.98 1.62 -4.56
CA ALA A 105 -9.02 0.54 -4.74
C ALA A 105 -9.67 -0.85 -4.64
N ARG A 106 -10.62 -1.05 -3.71
CA ARG A 106 -11.40 -2.30 -3.61
C ARG A 106 -12.24 -2.53 -4.84
N GLU A 107 -12.95 -1.51 -5.32
CA GLU A 107 -13.92 -1.64 -6.42
C GLU A 107 -13.25 -1.73 -7.79
N GLU A 108 -12.26 -0.87 -8.05
CA GLU A 108 -11.63 -0.76 -9.37
C GLU A 108 -10.48 -1.76 -9.58
N ARG A 109 -9.78 -2.16 -8.50
CA ARG A 109 -8.63 -3.06 -8.58
C ARG A 109 -8.89 -4.46 -8.03
N ASN A 110 -10.14 -4.72 -7.60
CA ASN A 110 -10.59 -6.03 -7.09
C ASN A 110 -9.68 -6.60 -5.98
N ALA A 111 -9.10 -5.71 -5.16
CA ALA A 111 -8.25 -6.09 -4.04
C ALA A 111 -9.09 -6.43 -2.80
N THR A 112 -8.74 -7.51 -2.12
CA THR A 112 -9.23 -7.74 -0.76
C THR A 112 -8.47 -6.86 0.21
N ILE A 113 -9.17 -6.13 1.09
CA ILE A 113 -8.54 -5.20 2.02
C ILE A 113 -8.71 -5.70 3.46
N LEU A 114 -7.59 -5.86 4.16
CA LEU A 114 -7.55 -6.06 5.60
C LEU A 114 -7.15 -4.73 6.26
N LEU A 115 -8.12 -4.10 6.93
CA LEU A 115 -7.93 -2.81 7.58
C LEU A 115 -7.81 -3.01 9.10
N ILE A 116 -6.74 -2.51 9.70
CA ILE A 116 -6.57 -2.42 11.15
C ILE A 116 -6.82 -0.97 11.53
N GLU A 117 -7.87 -0.74 12.31
CA GLU A 117 -8.31 0.59 12.72
C GLU A 117 -8.96 0.57 14.10
N HIS A 118 -8.90 1.71 14.78
CA HIS A 118 -9.54 1.92 16.08
C HIS A 118 -10.63 3.03 16.05
N HIS A 119 -10.85 3.65 14.89
CA HIS A 119 -11.90 4.63 14.65
C HIS A 119 -13.17 3.91 14.16
N MET A 120 -14.19 3.83 15.01
CA MET A 120 -15.41 3.03 14.74
C MET A 120 -16.23 3.57 13.58
N ASP A 121 -16.22 4.88 13.36
CA ASP A 121 -16.82 5.55 12.20
C ASP A 121 -16.19 5.09 10.87
N VAL A 122 -14.87 5.02 10.83
CA VAL A 122 -14.12 4.51 9.67
C VAL A 122 -14.42 3.04 9.43
N VAL A 123 -14.35 2.22 10.48
CA VAL A 123 -14.64 0.78 10.39
C VAL A 123 -16.04 0.53 9.88
N THR A 124 -17.04 1.28 10.39
CA THR A 124 -18.43 1.13 9.96
C THR A 124 -18.64 1.54 8.50
N ALA A 125 -17.89 2.54 8.03
CA ALA A 125 -18.03 3.06 6.68
C ALA A 125 -17.31 2.20 5.61
N LEU A 126 -16.20 1.54 5.96
CA LEU A 126 -15.33 0.88 5.00
C LEU A 126 -15.42 -0.64 4.98
N CYS A 127 -15.78 -1.27 6.11
CA CYS A 127 -15.68 -2.71 6.28
C CYS A 127 -17.02 -3.42 6.03
N ASP A 128 -16.97 -4.57 5.37
CA ASP A 128 -18.14 -5.48 5.22
C ASP A 128 -18.21 -6.46 6.40
N HIS A 129 -17.06 -6.73 7.03
CA HIS A 129 -16.92 -7.66 8.16
C HIS A 129 -15.88 -7.16 9.15
N VAL A 130 -16.12 -7.32 10.43
CA VAL A 130 -15.27 -6.82 11.51
C VAL A 130 -14.94 -7.94 12.50
N VAL A 131 -13.67 -8.02 12.87
CA VAL A 131 -13.17 -8.83 14.00
C VAL A 131 -12.61 -7.88 15.05
N VAL A 132 -13.16 -7.91 16.27
CA VAL A 132 -12.69 -7.07 17.37
C VAL A 132 -11.77 -7.86 18.29
N LEU A 133 -10.57 -7.32 18.47
CA LEU A 133 -9.55 -7.87 19.36
C LEU A 133 -9.40 -6.99 20.59
N SER A 134 -9.25 -7.61 21.77
CA SER A 134 -8.91 -6.94 23.01
C SER A 134 -7.87 -7.79 23.75
N TYR A 135 -6.72 -7.19 24.08
CA TYR A 135 -5.59 -7.89 24.72
C TYR A 135 -5.18 -9.20 24.03
N GLY A 136 -5.27 -9.25 22.68
CA GLY A 136 -4.91 -10.43 21.89
C GLY A 136 -6.01 -11.49 21.77
N GLU A 137 -7.18 -11.29 22.40
CA GLU A 137 -8.33 -12.21 22.34
C GLU A 137 -9.43 -11.62 21.44
N LYS A 138 -10.06 -12.48 20.62
CA LYS A 138 -11.23 -12.12 19.83
C LYS A 138 -12.46 -11.99 20.75
N ILE A 139 -13.02 -10.79 20.88
CA ILE A 139 -14.17 -10.51 21.73
C ILE A 139 -15.49 -10.43 20.96
N ALA A 140 -15.47 -10.07 19.67
CA ALA A 140 -16.64 -10.04 18.80
C ALA A 140 -16.23 -10.21 17.34
N GLU A 141 -17.19 -10.60 16.49
CA GLU A 141 -17.00 -10.75 15.04
C GLU A 141 -18.36 -10.69 14.34
N GLY A 142 -18.43 -10.07 13.16
CA GLY A 142 -19.64 -10.01 12.34
C GLY A 142 -19.77 -8.73 11.54
N GLU A 143 -21.00 -8.37 11.20
CA GLU A 143 -21.34 -7.13 10.51
C GLU A 143 -20.96 -5.91 11.36
N PRO A 144 -20.40 -4.84 10.77
CA PRO A 144 -19.86 -3.70 11.51
C PRO A 144 -20.82 -3.09 12.50
N ALA A 145 -22.04 -2.73 12.07
CA ALA A 145 -23.01 -2.04 12.92
C ALA A 145 -23.42 -2.87 14.15
N GLN A 146 -23.60 -4.18 13.98
CA GLN A 146 -23.98 -5.09 15.06
C GLN A 146 -22.79 -5.36 16.00
N THR A 147 -21.61 -5.55 15.43
CA THR A 147 -20.38 -5.88 16.18
C THR A 147 -19.96 -4.70 17.07
N ILE A 148 -20.03 -3.47 16.55
CA ILE A 148 -19.67 -2.26 17.30
C ILE A 148 -20.69 -1.98 18.44
N ALA A 149 -21.94 -2.38 18.26
CA ALA A 149 -22.98 -2.25 19.29
C ALA A 149 -22.92 -3.33 20.39
N ASP A 150 -22.09 -4.36 20.24
CA ASP A 150 -21.92 -5.42 21.25
C ASP A 150 -21.45 -4.80 22.59
N PRO A 151 -22.14 -5.09 23.72
CA PRO A 151 -21.76 -4.54 25.03
C PRO A 151 -20.30 -4.81 25.44
N ARG A 152 -19.72 -5.92 24.99
CA ARG A 152 -18.31 -6.27 25.26
C ARG A 152 -17.36 -5.32 24.51
N VAL A 153 -17.66 -4.99 23.26
CA VAL A 153 -16.92 -4.06 22.43
C VAL A 153 -17.03 -2.64 22.99
N VAL A 154 -18.26 -2.20 23.32
CA VAL A 154 -18.51 -0.88 23.93
C VAL A 154 -17.75 -0.73 25.24
N SER A 155 -17.77 -1.75 26.11
CA SER A 155 -17.05 -1.74 27.38
C SER A 155 -15.53 -1.67 27.21
N ALA A 156 -14.96 -2.47 26.29
CA ALA A 156 -13.53 -2.46 25.97
C ALA A 156 -13.08 -1.10 25.41
N TYR A 157 -13.86 -0.52 24.51
CA TYR A 157 -13.57 0.77 23.88
C TYR A 157 -13.66 1.95 24.86
N LEU A 158 -14.70 2.00 25.72
CA LEU A 158 -14.84 3.02 26.76
C LEU A 158 -13.73 2.93 27.81
N GLY A 159 -13.33 1.71 28.18
CA GLY A 159 -12.22 1.47 29.09
C GLY A 159 -10.88 1.99 28.55
N GLN A 160 -10.61 1.81 27.26
CA GLN A 160 -9.41 2.33 26.60
C GLN A 160 -9.41 3.86 26.51
N ARG A 161 -10.53 4.50 26.15
CA ARG A 161 -10.65 5.97 26.13
C ARG A 161 -10.48 6.59 27.52
N ALA A 162 -10.99 5.96 28.55
CA ALA A 162 -10.81 6.41 29.92
C ALA A 162 -9.35 6.30 30.39
N ALA A 163 -8.64 5.25 29.96
CA ALA A 163 -7.21 5.06 30.23
C ALA A 163 -6.36 6.09 29.48
N ALA A 164 -6.61 6.33 28.19
CA ALA A 164 -5.89 7.31 27.38
C ALA A 164 -6.01 8.74 27.95
N ARG A 165 -7.20 9.18 28.34
CA ARG A 165 -7.42 10.49 28.98
C ARG A 165 -6.68 10.66 30.30
N ARG A 166 -6.42 9.60 31.06
CA ARG A 166 -5.62 9.66 32.29
C ARG A 166 -4.14 9.86 32.03
N VAL A 167 -3.63 9.33 30.95
CA VAL A 167 -2.21 9.50 30.53
C VAL A 167 -1.96 10.91 30.01
N GLU A 168 -2.91 11.50 29.24
CA GLU A 168 -2.82 12.89 28.74
C GLU A 168 -2.96 13.96 29.86
N ALA A 169 -3.52 13.60 31.01
CA ALA A 169 -3.74 14.51 32.15
C ALA A 169 -2.59 14.46 33.18
N MET A 170 -1.53 13.68 32.98
CA MET A 170 -0.34 13.56 33.82
C MET A 170 0.88 14.26 33.19
#